data_b6c3aef2314e9d48a2f2e6e713f2c506
#
_entry.id   b6c3aef2314e9d48a2f2e6e713f2c506
#
_cell.length_a   1.000
_cell.length_b   1.000
_cell.length_c   1.000
_cell.angle_alpha   90.00
_cell.angle_beta   90.00
_cell.angle_gamma   90.00
#
_symmetry.space_group_name_H-M   'P 1'
#
loop_
_entity.id
_entity.type
_entity.pdbx_description
1 polymer ?
#
loop_
_entity_poly.entity_id
_entity_poly.type
_entity_poly.pdbx_seq_one_letter_code
_entity_poly.pdbx_strand_id
1 'polypeptide(L)'
;ERNDGFNAEIEGKSGWNLVGAQTANWSTDEGKSVIETVLKANNNDIQFIFAQNDEMGIGAAQAVVAAGLVPGTDVKIATIDGTLGALEALAAGELSFVAEYNPFFGDIAVDVVKKALAGDAVDAVIIVDGETFDSPEAAQAALDSGRGF
;
A
#
# COMPACT_ATOMS: atom_id res chain seq x y z
N GLU A 1 9.18 7.45 -6.51
CA GLU A 1 8.25 8.36 -5.81
C GLU A 1 7.72 7.76 -4.50
N ARG A 2 6.99 6.58 -4.49
CA ARG A 2 6.46 5.96 -3.26
C ARG A 2 7.56 5.70 -2.22
N ASN A 3 8.68 5.11 -2.66
CA ASN A 3 9.84 4.84 -1.80
C ASN A 3 10.48 6.13 -1.29
N ASP A 4 10.62 7.12 -2.15
CA ASP A 4 11.27 8.39 -1.79
C ASP A 4 10.44 9.17 -0.78
N GLY A 5 9.10 9.16 -0.97
CA GLY A 5 8.17 9.78 -0.01
C GLY A 5 8.24 9.13 1.37
N PHE A 6 8.21 7.80 1.44
CA PHE A 6 8.33 7.09 2.71
C PHE A 6 9.70 7.35 3.38
N ASN A 7 10.80 7.23 2.62
CA ASN A 7 12.13 7.47 3.15
C ASN A 7 12.30 8.91 3.68
N ALA A 8 11.80 9.91 2.95
CA ALA A 8 11.82 11.30 3.38
C ALA A 8 11.07 11.51 4.72
N GLU A 9 9.96 10.79 4.91
CA GLU A 9 9.19 10.88 6.15
C GLU A 9 9.87 10.25 7.36
N ILE A 10 10.65 9.19 7.19
CA ILE A 10 11.35 8.53 8.32
C ILE A 10 12.77 9.06 8.55
N GLU A 11 13.35 9.79 7.57
CA GLU A 11 14.70 10.31 7.66
C GLU A 11 14.90 11.21 8.88
N GLY A 12 15.88 10.90 9.71
CA GLY A 12 16.22 11.66 10.92
C GLY A 12 15.20 11.53 12.06
N LYS A 13 14.11 10.78 11.91
CA LYS A 13 13.16 10.54 12.98
C LYS A 13 13.66 9.45 13.92
N SER A 14 13.73 9.76 15.22
CA SER A 14 14.06 8.77 16.25
C SER A 14 13.00 7.66 16.30
N GLY A 15 13.45 6.43 16.53
CA GLY A 15 12.55 5.26 16.63
C GLY A 15 12.35 4.51 15.31
N TRP A 16 12.85 5.02 14.18
CA TRP A 16 12.84 4.30 12.91
C TRP A 16 14.21 3.71 12.60
N ASN A 17 14.22 2.43 12.27
CA ASN A 17 15.41 1.71 11.80
C ASN A 17 15.04 0.89 10.56
N LEU A 18 15.47 1.33 9.39
CA LEU A 18 15.22 0.61 8.14
C LEU A 18 16.17 -0.58 8.04
N VAL A 19 15.66 -1.79 8.22
CA VAL A 19 16.41 -3.04 8.23
C VAL A 19 16.50 -3.73 6.87
N GLY A 20 15.70 -3.31 5.90
CA GLY A 20 15.70 -3.86 4.53
C GLY A 20 14.82 -3.08 3.58
N ALA A 21 15.21 -3.05 2.32
CA ALA A 21 14.41 -2.53 1.21
C ALA A 21 14.73 -3.36 -0.04
N GLN A 22 13.74 -4.08 -0.57
CA GLN A 22 13.89 -4.96 -1.72
C GLN A 22 12.69 -4.84 -2.65
N THR A 23 12.91 -5.03 -3.96
CA THR A 23 11.80 -5.16 -4.90
C THR A 23 11.16 -6.55 -4.81
N ALA A 24 9.86 -6.62 -4.99
CA ALA A 24 9.10 -7.85 -5.13
C ALA A 24 8.18 -7.79 -6.37
N ASN A 25 8.53 -6.96 -7.35
CA ASN A 25 7.98 -6.91 -8.71
C ASN A 25 6.44 -6.90 -8.75
N TRP A 26 5.77 -6.23 -7.79
CA TRP A 26 4.31 -6.13 -7.68
C TRP A 26 3.59 -7.47 -7.46
N SER A 27 4.33 -8.50 -7.04
CA SER A 27 3.85 -9.87 -6.94
C SER A 27 3.62 -10.26 -5.48
N THR A 28 2.49 -10.92 -5.22
CA THR A 28 2.16 -11.50 -3.90
C THR A 28 3.19 -12.57 -3.49
N ASP A 29 3.55 -13.47 -4.40
CA ASP A 29 4.49 -14.56 -4.12
C ASP A 29 5.91 -14.04 -3.85
N GLU A 30 6.36 -13.05 -4.63
CA GLU A 30 7.66 -12.42 -4.42
C GLU A 30 7.65 -11.58 -3.14
N GLY A 31 6.57 -10.85 -2.87
CA GLY A 31 6.37 -10.11 -1.61
C GLY A 31 6.50 -11.03 -0.40
N LYS A 32 5.82 -12.17 -0.42
CA LYS A 32 5.93 -13.20 0.59
C LYS A 32 7.37 -13.68 0.76
N SER A 33 8.04 -14.08 -0.34
CA SER A 33 9.41 -14.61 -0.31
C SER A 33 10.43 -13.61 0.24
N VAL A 34 10.29 -12.33 -0.13
CA VAL A 34 11.13 -11.24 0.38
C VAL A 34 10.94 -11.09 1.87
N ILE A 35 9.70 -11.02 2.35
CA ILE A 35 9.41 -10.81 3.77
C ILE A 35 9.77 -12.03 4.62
N GLU A 36 9.58 -13.26 4.14
CA GLU A 36 10.08 -14.46 4.82
C GLU A 36 11.61 -14.38 5.03
N THR A 37 12.34 -13.91 4.02
CA THR A 37 13.79 -13.73 4.11
C THR A 37 14.17 -12.63 5.12
N VAL A 38 13.48 -11.49 5.07
CA VAL A 38 13.74 -10.35 5.98
C VAL A 38 13.42 -10.71 7.42
N LEU A 39 12.28 -11.36 7.69
CA LEU A 39 11.88 -11.82 9.02
C LEU A 39 12.93 -12.77 9.59
N LYS A 40 13.33 -13.78 8.82
CA LYS A 40 14.36 -14.75 9.23
C LYS A 40 15.71 -14.10 9.52
N ALA A 41 16.15 -13.16 8.68
CA ALA A 41 17.42 -12.45 8.85
C ALA A 41 17.46 -11.57 10.12
N ASN A 42 16.29 -11.12 10.57
CA ASN A 42 16.13 -10.25 11.74
C ASN A 42 15.52 -10.98 12.95
N ASN A 43 15.54 -12.31 13.00
CA ASN A 43 14.98 -13.12 14.11
C ASN A 43 13.52 -12.80 14.40
N ASN A 44 12.74 -12.48 13.38
CA ASN A 44 11.34 -12.02 13.45
C ASN A 44 11.12 -10.69 14.22
N ASP A 45 12.18 -9.93 14.45
CA ASP A 45 12.10 -8.64 15.16
C ASP A 45 11.85 -7.48 14.15
N ILE A 46 10.68 -7.51 13.51
CA ILE A 46 10.19 -6.49 12.57
C ILE A 46 8.85 -5.99 13.08
N GLN A 47 8.71 -4.68 13.26
CA GLN A 47 7.48 -4.09 13.78
C GLN A 47 6.60 -3.50 12.67
N PHE A 48 7.20 -3.15 11.52
CA PHE A 48 6.49 -2.47 10.46
C PHE A 48 7.00 -2.87 9.07
N ILE A 49 6.08 -3.07 8.15
CA ILE A 49 6.34 -3.31 6.73
C ILE A 49 5.59 -2.26 5.91
N PHE A 50 6.30 -1.54 5.04
CA PHE A 50 5.72 -0.70 4.02
C PHE A 50 5.80 -1.43 2.68
N ALA A 51 4.70 -1.98 2.22
CA ALA A 51 4.55 -2.57 0.91
C ALA A 51 4.02 -1.51 -0.07
N GLN A 52 4.75 -1.29 -1.16
CA GLN A 52 4.44 -0.19 -2.08
C GLN A 52 3.28 -0.50 -3.04
N ASN A 53 2.66 -1.70 -2.92
CA ASN A 53 1.39 -2.07 -3.51
C ASN A 53 0.69 -3.15 -2.69
N ASP A 54 -0.58 -3.38 -2.98
CA ASP A 54 -1.44 -4.25 -2.20
C ASP A 54 -1.07 -5.74 -2.31
N GLU A 55 -0.72 -6.22 -3.51
CA GLU A 55 -0.33 -7.61 -3.72
C GLU A 55 0.90 -7.97 -2.87
N MET A 56 1.91 -7.10 -2.85
CA MET A 56 3.09 -7.30 -1.99
C MET A 56 2.72 -7.23 -0.50
N GLY A 57 1.76 -6.38 -0.12
CA GLY A 57 1.26 -6.27 1.25
C GLY A 57 0.54 -7.54 1.71
N ILE A 58 -0.32 -8.09 0.87
CA ILE A 58 -0.99 -9.38 1.10
C ILE A 58 0.04 -10.52 1.22
N GLY A 59 1.05 -10.51 0.33
CA GLY A 59 2.18 -11.45 0.42
C GLY A 59 2.96 -11.32 1.72
N ALA A 60 3.20 -10.08 2.17
CA ALA A 60 3.85 -9.80 3.45
C ALA A 60 3.05 -10.34 4.64
N ALA A 61 1.71 -10.16 4.65
CA ALA A 61 0.84 -10.71 5.68
C ALA A 61 0.94 -12.25 5.75
N GLN A 62 0.94 -12.92 4.59
CA GLN A 62 1.14 -14.38 4.53
C GLN A 62 2.50 -14.81 5.08
N ALA A 63 3.57 -14.05 4.82
CA ALA A 63 4.90 -14.32 5.37
C ALA A 63 4.94 -14.17 6.90
N VAL A 64 4.26 -13.16 7.44
CA VAL A 64 4.13 -12.94 8.88
C VAL A 64 3.42 -14.12 9.54
N VAL A 65 2.31 -14.59 8.95
CA VAL A 65 1.61 -15.82 9.43
C VAL A 65 2.53 -17.04 9.37
N ALA A 66 3.27 -17.25 8.28
CA ALA A 66 4.20 -18.36 8.13
C ALA A 66 5.34 -18.34 9.16
N ALA A 67 5.72 -17.16 9.64
CA ALA A 67 6.68 -16.99 10.73
C ALA A 67 6.10 -17.22 12.13
N GLY A 68 4.80 -17.53 12.25
CA GLY A 68 4.11 -17.74 13.51
C GLY A 68 3.71 -16.45 14.24
N LEU A 69 3.70 -15.33 13.52
CA LEU A 69 3.30 -14.00 14.01
C LEU A 69 1.88 -13.67 13.53
N VAL A 70 1.29 -12.66 14.14
CA VAL A 70 -0.05 -12.16 13.78
C VAL A 70 0.09 -10.85 13.00
N PRO A 71 -0.20 -10.85 11.67
CA PRO A 71 -0.16 -9.63 10.88
C PRO A 71 -1.19 -8.61 11.42
N GLY A 72 -0.91 -7.32 11.24
CA GLY A 72 -1.72 -6.25 11.80
C GLY A 72 -1.60 -6.08 13.32
N THR A 73 -1.08 -7.08 14.04
CA THR A 73 -0.88 -7.04 15.50
C THR A 73 0.60 -7.02 15.86
N ASP A 74 1.32 -8.10 15.61
CA ASP A 74 2.75 -8.20 15.90
C ASP A 74 3.58 -7.40 14.89
N VAL A 75 3.15 -7.39 13.63
CA VAL A 75 3.78 -6.64 12.54
C VAL A 75 2.71 -5.79 11.84
N LYS A 76 2.87 -4.47 11.90
CA LYS A 76 2.00 -3.55 11.17
C LYS A 76 2.37 -3.54 9.70
N ILE A 77 1.36 -3.53 8.82
CA ILE A 77 1.57 -3.57 7.37
C ILE A 77 0.77 -2.45 6.72
N ALA A 78 1.46 -1.56 6.02
CA ALA A 78 0.84 -0.51 5.21
C ALA A 78 1.04 -0.78 3.72
N THR A 79 0.00 -0.52 2.92
CA THR A 79 0.00 -0.74 1.47
C THR A 79 -0.53 0.45 0.69
N ILE A 80 -0.37 0.40 -0.62
CA ILE A 80 -0.91 1.38 -1.56
C ILE A 80 -1.61 0.62 -2.69
N ASP A 81 -2.67 1.12 -3.17
CA ASP A 81 -3.53 1.01 -4.34
C ASP A 81 -5.01 1.02 -3.93
N GLY A 82 -5.42 0.33 -2.87
CA GLY A 82 -6.80 0.33 -2.37
C GLY A 82 -7.69 -0.68 -3.08
N THR A 83 -7.13 -1.82 -3.48
CA THR A 83 -7.88 -2.91 -4.13
C THR A 83 -8.86 -3.58 -3.17
N LEU A 84 -9.88 -4.23 -3.71
CA LEU A 84 -10.84 -5.00 -2.89
C LEU A 84 -10.14 -6.02 -1.99
N GLY A 85 -9.13 -6.72 -2.51
CA GLY A 85 -8.38 -7.71 -1.72
C GLY A 85 -7.62 -7.10 -0.54
N ALA A 86 -7.07 -5.89 -0.70
CA ALA A 86 -6.41 -5.19 0.40
C ALA A 86 -7.42 -4.69 1.44
N LEU A 87 -8.58 -4.20 1.01
CA LEU A 87 -9.64 -3.78 1.92
C LEU A 87 -10.21 -4.98 2.70
N GLU A 88 -10.39 -6.14 2.05
CA GLU A 88 -10.77 -7.38 2.73
C GLU A 88 -9.72 -7.79 3.78
N ALA A 89 -8.44 -7.74 3.44
CA ALA A 89 -7.35 -8.05 4.36
C ALA A 89 -7.26 -7.02 5.52
N LEU A 90 -7.52 -5.74 5.26
CA LEU A 90 -7.59 -4.72 6.31
C LEU A 90 -8.81 -4.92 7.21
N ALA A 91 -9.98 -5.22 6.64
CA ALA A 91 -11.19 -5.53 7.41
C ALA A 91 -11.02 -6.79 8.29
N ALA A 92 -10.24 -7.78 7.81
CA ALA A 92 -9.84 -8.95 8.59
C ALA A 92 -8.75 -8.67 9.65
N GLY A 93 -8.17 -7.46 9.66
CA GLY A 93 -7.09 -7.07 10.57
C GLY A 93 -5.70 -7.59 10.18
N GLU A 94 -5.54 -8.11 8.97
CA GLU A 94 -4.26 -8.61 8.45
C GLU A 94 -3.36 -7.48 7.93
N LEU A 95 -3.95 -6.38 7.48
CA LEU A 95 -3.27 -5.13 7.18
C LEU A 95 -3.58 -4.08 8.26
N SER A 96 -2.84 -2.98 8.26
CA SER A 96 -2.99 -1.91 9.25
C SER A 96 -3.34 -0.56 8.62
N PHE A 97 -3.03 -0.40 7.34
CA PHE A 97 -3.29 0.82 6.59
C PHE A 97 -3.26 0.54 5.09
N VAL A 98 -4.21 1.12 4.37
CA VAL A 98 -4.28 1.10 2.91
C VAL A 98 -4.46 2.52 2.39
N ALA A 99 -3.57 2.97 1.51
CA ALA A 99 -3.74 4.22 0.78
C ALA A 99 -4.27 3.92 -0.62
N GLU A 100 -5.35 4.55 -1.01
CA GLU A 100 -5.87 4.41 -2.37
C GLU A 100 -4.96 5.09 -3.40
N TYR A 101 -4.76 4.42 -4.53
CA TYR A 101 -4.36 5.03 -5.78
C TYR A 101 -5.56 4.93 -6.74
N ASN A 102 -6.38 5.98 -6.75
CA ASN A 102 -7.68 5.99 -7.44
C ASN A 102 -7.50 5.76 -8.96
N PRO A 103 -8.05 4.67 -9.54
CA PRO A 103 -7.97 4.38 -10.97
C PRO A 103 -9.01 5.12 -11.81
N PHE A 104 -10.00 5.78 -11.19
CA PHE A 104 -11.10 6.45 -11.88
C PHE A 104 -10.74 7.88 -12.29
N PHE A 105 -9.77 8.04 -13.16
CA PHE A 105 -9.36 9.34 -13.72
C PHE A 105 -9.71 9.51 -15.20
N GLY A 106 -10.59 8.68 -15.74
CA GLY A 106 -10.97 8.71 -17.16
C GLY A 106 -11.54 10.06 -17.60
N ASP A 107 -12.41 10.66 -16.81
CA ASP A 107 -13.02 11.95 -17.11
C ASP A 107 -11.95 13.08 -17.14
N ILE A 108 -11.04 13.06 -16.18
CA ILE A 108 -9.90 13.98 -16.11
C ILE A 108 -9.02 13.82 -17.36
N ALA A 109 -8.70 12.59 -17.75
CA ALA A 109 -7.90 12.30 -18.94
C ALA A 109 -8.57 12.82 -20.22
N VAL A 110 -9.88 12.61 -20.37
CA VAL A 110 -10.67 13.13 -21.50
C VAL A 110 -10.65 14.66 -21.55
N ASP A 111 -10.79 15.32 -20.42
CA ASP A 111 -10.76 16.78 -20.32
C ASP A 111 -9.37 17.34 -20.70
N VAL A 112 -8.30 16.70 -20.24
CA VAL A 112 -6.92 17.06 -20.61
C VAL A 112 -6.73 16.96 -22.12
N VAL A 113 -7.19 15.88 -22.75
CA VAL A 113 -7.09 15.69 -24.20
C VAL A 113 -7.87 16.77 -24.95
N LYS A 114 -9.10 17.10 -24.51
CA LYS A 114 -9.91 18.18 -25.14
C LYS A 114 -9.21 19.53 -25.07
N LYS A 115 -8.68 19.92 -23.91
CA LYS A 115 -7.92 21.16 -23.72
C LYS A 115 -6.69 21.21 -24.63
N ALA A 116 -5.90 20.14 -24.64
CA ALA A 116 -4.70 20.05 -25.49
C ALA A 116 -5.04 20.17 -26.98
N LEU A 117 -6.11 19.54 -27.46
CA LEU A 117 -6.56 19.66 -28.85
C LEU A 117 -7.11 21.04 -29.20
N ALA A 118 -7.66 21.78 -28.23
CA ALA A 118 -8.10 23.14 -28.39
C ALA A 118 -6.93 24.16 -28.38
N GLY A 119 -5.74 23.74 -28.02
CA GLY A 119 -4.57 24.61 -27.85
C GLY A 119 -4.57 25.35 -26.50
N ASP A 120 -5.41 24.92 -25.57
CA ASP A 120 -5.47 25.45 -24.22
C ASP A 120 -4.31 24.95 -23.36
N ALA A 121 -3.95 25.73 -22.34
CA ALA A 121 -2.92 25.31 -21.38
C ALA A 121 -3.42 24.11 -20.54
N VAL A 122 -2.55 23.14 -20.38
CA VAL A 122 -2.77 21.96 -19.52
C VAL A 122 -1.72 21.95 -18.41
N ASP A 123 -2.13 21.68 -17.20
CA ASP A 123 -1.21 21.55 -16.06
C ASP A 123 -0.24 20.37 -16.28
N ALA A 124 1.02 20.56 -15.92
CA ALA A 124 2.05 19.53 -16.03
C ALA A 124 1.82 18.37 -15.06
N VAL A 125 1.12 18.64 -13.96
CA VAL A 125 0.76 17.66 -12.92
C VAL A 125 -0.69 17.90 -12.51
N ILE A 126 -1.48 16.83 -12.54
CA ILE A 126 -2.86 16.83 -12.07
C ILE A 126 -2.95 15.84 -10.93
N ILE A 127 -3.34 16.32 -9.76
CA ILE A 127 -3.55 15.48 -8.59
C ILE A 127 -4.95 14.86 -8.67
N VAL A 128 -5.02 13.56 -8.52
CA VAL A 128 -6.27 12.82 -8.37
C VAL A 128 -6.38 12.43 -6.90
N ASP A 129 -7.46 12.84 -6.25
CA ASP A 129 -7.70 12.53 -4.85
C ASP A 129 -7.91 11.03 -4.65
N GLY A 130 -7.35 10.50 -3.57
CA GLY A 130 -7.51 9.13 -3.12
C GLY A 130 -7.94 9.10 -1.65
N GLU A 131 -8.53 7.99 -1.23
CA GLU A 131 -8.92 7.76 0.15
C GLU A 131 -7.81 7.04 0.93
N THR A 132 -7.92 7.05 2.24
CA THR A 132 -7.06 6.26 3.13
C THR A 132 -7.92 5.48 4.11
N PHE A 133 -7.53 4.24 4.36
CA PHE A 133 -8.22 3.33 5.26
C PHE A 133 -7.24 2.90 6.35
N ASP A 134 -7.54 3.26 7.59
CA ASP A 134 -6.65 3.10 8.75
C ASP A 134 -7.23 2.17 9.84
N SER A 135 -8.37 1.55 9.55
CA SER A 135 -9.05 0.64 10.47
C SER A 135 -9.87 -0.43 9.74
N PRO A 136 -10.12 -1.58 10.39
CA PRO A 136 -11.02 -2.60 9.87
C PRO A 136 -12.42 -2.07 9.56
N GLU A 137 -12.94 -1.17 10.39
CA GLU A 137 -14.26 -0.58 10.23
C GLU A 137 -14.34 0.32 9.00
N ALA A 138 -13.30 1.11 8.74
CA ALA A 138 -13.22 1.96 7.55
C ALA A 138 -13.16 1.10 6.28
N ALA A 139 -12.37 0.03 6.29
CA ALA A 139 -12.29 -0.91 5.18
C ALA A 139 -13.62 -1.61 4.92
N GLN A 140 -14.30 -2.10 5.99
CA GLN A 140 -15.60 -2.76 5.85
C GLN A 140 -16.66 -1.79 5.30
N ALA A 141 -16.69 -0.54 5.76
CA ALA A 141 -17.61 0.47 5.23
C ALA A 141 -17.38 0.75 3.74
N ALA A 142 -16.12 0.78 3.30
CA ALA A 142 -15.78 0.92 1.88
C ALA A 142 -16.26 -0.28 1.05
N LEU A 143 -16.07 -1.50 1.53
CA LEU A 143 -16.56 -2.73 0.88
C LEU A 143 -18.09 -2.72 0.78
N ASP A 144 -18.79 -2.35 1.86
CA ASP A 144 -20.26 -2.30 1.91
C ASP A 144 -20.86 -1.22 0.99
N SER A 145 -20.09 -0.19 0.65
CA SER A 145 -20.51 0.86 -0.29
C SER A 145 -20.57 0.41 -1.75
N GLY A 146 -20.11 -0.80 -2.05
CA GLY A 146 -20.07 -1.34 -3.40
C GLY A 146 -18.93 -0.76 -4.24
N ARG A 147 -17.80 -0.48 -3.60
CA ARG A 147 -16.57 -0.03 -4.26
C ARG A 147 -16.20 -0.95 -5.42
N GLY A 148 -15.78 -0.38 -6.55
CA GLY A 148 -15.64 -1.07 -7.83
C GLY A 148 -14.26 -1.65 -8.16
N PHE A 149 -13.27 -1.56 -7.25
CA PHE A 149 -11.92 -2.07 -7.49
C PHE A 149 -11.21 -2.48 -6.20
#